data_7d5f90d7c92874fc3a26b4f1c7d16e15
#
_entry.id   7d5f90d7c92874fc3a26b4f1c7d16e15
#
_cell.length_a   1.000
_cell.length_b   1.000
_cell.length_c   1.000
_cell.angle_alpha   90.00
_cell.angle_beta   90.00
_cell.angle_gamma   90.00
#
_symmetry.space_group_name_H-M   'P 1'
#
loop_
_entity.id
_entity.type
_entity.pdbx_description
1 polymer ?
#
loop_
_entity_poly.entity_id
_entity_poly.type
_entity_poly.pdbx_seq_one_letter_code
_entity_poly.pdbx_strand_id
1 'polypeptide(L)'
;MSLKTKKAYLNKIKVRYSEVDCQRIVYNSHYLTYFDISLSEMLEDCFDQDEYVKQTNNDFHTVSVQMNFKSPARLNDQLEVYTGIKKLGNSSMTFTQEIYRSGSDEIINEAVITWVNTDQESMKSSKIPDNIKEKLNKYLID
;
A
#
# COMPACT_ATOMS: atom_id res chain seq x y z
N MET A 1 14.45 9.04 0.82
CA MET A 1 13.91 9.93 1.86
C MET A 1 12.76 9.22 2.58
N SER A 2 12.76 9.27 3.90
CA SER A 2 11.81 8.49 4.70
C SER A 2 10.38 9.03 4.57
N LEU A 3 9.42 8.11 4.43
CA LEU A 3 7.99 8.44 4.45
C LEU A 3 7.52 8.94 5.83
N LYS A 4 8.29 8.67 6.89
CA LYS A 4 7.95 9.14 8.24
C LYS A 4 7.79 10.66 8.33
N THR A 5 8.46 11.39 7.46
CA THR A 5 8.44 12.86 7.44
C THR A 5 7.47 13.41 6.39
N LYS A 6 6.71 12.55 5.73
CA LYS A 6 5.79 12.92 4.65
C LYS A 6 4.34 12.78 5.11
N LYS A 7 3.42 13.22 4.26
CA LYS A 7 1.98 13.00 4.45
C LYS A 7 1.63 11.56 4.09
N ALA A 8 2.14 10.62 4.87
CA ALA A 8 1.92 9.21 4.64
C ALA A 8 0.93 8.65 5.66
N TYR A 9 0.17 7.66 5.23
CA TYR A 9 -0.72 6.92 6.12
C TYR A 9 0.13 5.97 6.96
N LEU A 10 -0.13 5.92 8.26
CA LEU A 10 0.56 5.02 9.19
C LEU A 10 -0.37 3.91 9.64
N ASN A 11 0.05 2.68 9.44
CA ASN A 11 -0.61 1.48 9.96
C ASN A 11 0.36 0.74 10.87
N LYS A 12 -0.13 0.22 12.01
CA LYS A 12 0.68 -0.54 12.96
C LYS A 12 0.27 -2.00 12.92
N ILE A 13 1.25 -2.88 12.78
CA ILE A 13 1.05 -4.32 12.64
C ILE A 13 1.99 -5.04 13.60
N LYS A 14 1.47 -6.06 14.29
CA LYS A 14 2.28 -6.99 15.05
C LYS A 14 2.48 -8.26 14.25
N VAL A 15 3.72 -8.74 14.12
CA VAL A 15 4.03 -10.00 13.44
C VAL A 15 3.42 -11.16 14.22
N ARG A 16 2.65 -12.01 13.54
CA ARG A 16 1.95 -13.15 14.12
C ARG A 16 2.62 -14.46 13.77
N TYR A 17 2.35 -15.47 14.57
CA TYR A 17 2.94 -16.80 14.41
C TYR A 17 2.71 -17.38 13.01
N SER A 18 1.52 -17.18 12.44
CA SER A 18 1.19 -17.68 11.10
C SER A 18 2.00 -17.04 9.98
N GLU A 19 2.73 -15.98 10.26
CA GLU A 19 3.45 -15.19 9.25
C GLU A 19 4.95 -15.49 9.20
N VAL A 20 5.46 -16.25 10.15
CA VAL A 20 6.89 -16.60 10.18
C VAL A 20 7.12 -17.99 9.60
N ASP A 21 8.27 -18.14 8.94
CA ASP A 21 8.68 -19.43 8.34
C ASP A 21 9.65 -20.18 9.26
N CYS A 22 10.22 -21.29 8.76
CA CYS A 22 11.14 -22.10 9.52
C CYS A 22 12.47 -21.40 9.84
N GLN A 23 12.77 -20.27 9.21
CA GLN A 23 13.90 -19.42 9.55
C GLN A 23 13.58 -18.46 10.70
N ARG A 24 12.35 -18.49 11.21
CA ARG A 24 11.84 -17.64 12.30
C ARG A 24 11.77 -16.15 11.94
N ILE A 25 11.68 -15.86 10.68
CA ILE A 25 11.46 -14.50 10.16
C ILE A 25 10.19 -14.50 9.32
N VAL A 26 9.64 -13.31 9.11
CA VAL A 26 8.46 -13.16 8.27
C VAL A 26 8.74 -13.70 6.88
N TYR A 27 7.85 -14.58 6.40
CA TYR A 27 7.98 -15.15 5.07
C TYR A 27 7.78 -14.07 3.99
N ASN A 28 8.54 -14.17 2.91
CA ASN A 28 8.64 -13.15 1.87
C ASN A 28 7.29 -12.60 1.40
N SER A 29 6.32 -13.47 1.15
CA SER A 29 5.02 -13.06 0.60
C SER A 29 4.17 -12.27 1.60
N HIS A 30 4.41 -12.41 2.90
CA HIS A 30 3.62 -11.72 3.91
C HIS A 30 3.91 -10.21 3.96
N TYR A 31 5.08 -9.78 3.50
CA TYR A 31 5.36 -8.34 3.39
C TYR A 31 4.38 -7.68 2.41
N LEU A 32 4.04 -8.35 1.33
CA LEU A 32 3.05 -7.84 0.39
C LEU A 32 1.67 -7.73 1.06
N THR A 33 1.32 -8.68 1.91
CA THR A 33 0.08 -8.62 2.69
C THR A 33 0.08 -7.40 3.63
N TYR A 34 1.19 -7.13 4.32
CA TYR A 34 1.30 -5.96 5.18
C TYR A 34 1.12 -4.66 4.40
N PHE A 35 1.76 -4.57 3.24
CA PHE A 35 1.62 -3.41 2.37
C PHE A 35 0.18 -3.25 1.88
N ASP A 36 -0.45 -4.35 1.52
CA ASP A 36 -1.83 -4.35 1.01
C ASP A 36 -2.83 -3.91 2.06
N ILE A 37 -2.67 -4.38 3.29
CA ILE A 37 -3.51 -3.95 4.42
C ILE A 37 -3.41 -2.42 4.60
N SER A 38 -2.20 -1.90 4.64
CA SER A 38 -1.96 -0.47 4.84
C SER A 38 -2.51 0.36 3.69
N LEU A 39 -2.33 -0.13 2.47
CA LEU A 39 -2.81 0.53 1.27
C LEU A 39 -4.34 0.59 1.25
N SER A 40 -5.00 -0.52 1.57
CA SER A 40 -6.45 -0.61 1.62
C SER A 40 -7.03 0.33 2.68
N GLU A 41 -6.43 0.39 3.85
CA GLU A 41 -6.88 1.29 4.92
C GLU A 41 -6.68 2.76 4.54
N MET A 42 -5.57 3.08 3.88
CA MET A 42 -5.35 4.43 3.38
C MET A 42 -6.44 4.84 2.38
N LEU A 43 -6.80 3.95 1.46
CA LEU A 43 -7.84 4.24 0.48
C LEU A 43 -9.21 4.39 1.14
N GLU A 44 -9.54 3.58 2.14
CA GLU A 44 -10.79 3.71 2.90
C GLU A 44 -10.88 5.07 3.59
N ASP A 45 -9.74 5.62 4.02
CA ASP A 45 -9.69 6.96 4.60
C ASP A 45 -9.93 8.06 3.55
N CYS A 46 -9.82 7.74 2.27
CA CYS A 46 -10.01 8.69 1.17
C CYS A 46 -11.40 8.61 0.55
N PHE A 47 -11.88 7.40 0.26
CA PHE A 47 -13.17 7.20 -0.40
C PHE A 47 -13.69 5.78 -0.14
N ASP A 48 -15.00 5.59 -0.37
CA ASP A 48 -15.65 4.28 -0.24
C ASP A 48 -15.44 3.49 -1.55
N GLN A 49 -14.51 2.52 -1.52
CA GLN A 49 -14.15 1.73 -2.69
C GLN A 49 -15.29 0.81 -3.15
N ASP A 50 -16.05 0.22 -2.21
CA ASP A 50 -17.18 -0.63 -2.55
C ASP A 50 -18.26 0.15 -3.31
N GLU A 51 -18.57 1.35 -2.85
CA GLU A 51 -19.53 2.23 -3.52
C GLU A 51 -19.02 2.65 -4.89
N TYR A 52 -17.73 2.93 -5.00
CA TYR A 52 -17.11 3.26 -6.28
C TYR A 52 -17.30 2.13 -7.30
N VAL A 53 -17.03 0.89 -6.91
CA VAL A 53 -17.20 -0.28 -7.77
C VAL A 53 -18.66 -0.45 -8.19
N LYS A 54 -19.60 -0.30 -7.24
CA LYS A 54 -21.03 -0.43 -7.53
C LYS A 54 -21.53 0.62 -8.54
N GLN A 55 -21.05 1.84 -8.42
CA GLN A 55 -21.49 2.94 -9.28
C GLN A 55 -20.86 2.91 -10.66
N THR A 56 -19.61 2.46 -10.79
CA THR A 56 -18.83 2.60 -12.03
C THR A 56 -18.52 1.29 -12.73
N ASN A 57 -18.63 0.17 -12.03
CA ASN A 57 -18.10 -1.13 -12.46
C ASN A 57 -16.60 -1.08 -12.79
N ASN A 58 -15.89 -0.11 -12.22
CA ASN A 58 -14.43 -0.01 -12.30
C ASN A 58 -13.85 -0.38 -10.94
N ASP A 59 -12.68 -0.99 -10.97
CA ASP A 59 -11.90 -1.28 -9.77
C ASP A 59 -10.43 -1.18 -10.08
N PHE A 60 -9.61 -1.15 -9.04
CA PHE A 60 -8.17 -1.00 -9.19
C PHE A 60 -7.49 -2.36 -9.12
N HIS A 61 -6.64 -2.64 -10.12
CA HIS A 61 -5.88 -3.88 -10.20
C HIS A 61 -4.39 -3.59 -10.04
N THR A 62 -3.71 -4.42 -9.29
CA THR A 62 -2.26 -4.37 -9.16
C THR A 62 -1.62 -4.81 -10.48
N VAL A 63 -0.79 -3.97 -11.06
CA VAL A 63 -0.07 -4.29 -12.31
C VAL A 63 1.43 -4.37 -12.13
N SER A 64 1.97 -3.83 -11.04
CA SER A 64 3.42 -3.85 -10.79
C SER A 64 3.69 -3.80 -9.29
N VAL A 65 4.61 -4.64 -8.85
CA VAL A 65 5.10 -4.65 -7.47
C VAL A 65 6.62 -4.77 -7.52
N GLN A 66 7.30 -3.84 -6.87
CA GLN A 66 8.74 -3.92 -6.67
C GLN A 66 9.03 -3.79 -5.17
N MET A 67 9.64 -4.81 -4.59
CA MET A 67 9.99 -4.85 -3.17
C MET A 67 11.48 -5.03 -2.97
N ASN A 68 12.00 -4.36 -1.95
CA ASN A 68 13.37 -4.55 -1.52
C ASN A 68 13.40 -4.97 -0.04
N PHE A 69 14.02 -6.09 0.23
CA PHE A 69 14.14 -6.69 1.55
C PHE A 69 15.41 -6.17 2.21
N LYS A 70 15.26 -5.32 3.23
CA LYS A 70 16.40 -4.64 3.87
C LYS A 70 16.86 -5.34 5.13
N SER A 71 15.92 -5.72 6.00
CA SER A 71 16.21 -6.52 7.18
C SER A 71 14.98 -7.33 7.56
N PRO A 72 15.15 -8.44 8.28
CA PRO A 72 14.02 -9.33 8.59
C PRO A 72 13.20 -8.82 9.76
N ALA A 73 11.88 -8.99 9.67
CA ALA A 73 11.00 -8.89 10.81
C ALA A 73 10.85 -10.28 11.45
N ARG A 74 10.67 -10.31 12.77
CA ARG A 74 10.61 -11.53 13.57
C ARG A 74 9.28 -11.63 14.30
N LEU A 75 8.99 -12.82 14.82
CA LEU A 75 7.78 -13.05 15.62
C LEU A 75 7.66 -12.02 16.74
N ASN A 76 6.46 -11.50 16.90
CA ASN A 76 6.07 -10.50 17.90
C ASN A 76 6.66 -9.10 17.70
N ASP A 77 7.42 -8.87 16.62
CA ASP A 77 7.87 -7.52 16.29
C ASP A 77 6.66 -6.60 16.06
N GLN A 78 6.76 -5.38 16.58
CA GLN A 78 5.82 -4.32 16.29
C GLN A 78 6.34 -3.57 15.07
N LEU A 79 5.52 -3.46 14.03
CA LEU A 79 5.91 -2.82 12.76
C LEU A 79 5.06 -1.59 12.51
N GLU A 80 5.69 -0.61 11.87
CA GLU A 80 5.01 0.59 11.36
C GLU A 80 5.10 0.56 9.84
N VAL A 81 3.94 0.58 9.19
CA VAL A 81 3.85 0.58 7.74
C VAL A 81 3.37 1.96 7.28
N TYR A 82 4.20 2.64 6.53
CA TYR A 82 3.90 3.95 5.96
C TYR A 82 3.53 3.78 4.49
N THR A 83 2.44 4.40 4.07
CA THR A 83 1.97 4.38 2.69
C THR A 83 1.70 5.79 2.21
N GLY A 84 2.30 6.15 1.09
CA GLY A 84 2.05 7.42 0.42
C GLY A 84 1.78 7.21 -1.06
N ILE A 85 1.15 8.20 -1.68
CA ILE A 85 0.91 8.21 -3.11
C ILE A 85 2.04 8.97 -3.78
N LYS A 86 2.79 8.28 -4.61
CA LYS A 86 3.92 8.88 -5.34
C LYS A 86 3.46 9.60 -6.59
N LYS A 87 2.47 9.05 -7.28
CA LYS A 87 1.98 9.61 -8.54
C LYS A 87 0.52 9.23 -8.78
N LEU A 88 -0.27 10.20 -9.23
CA LEU A 88 -1.62 10.01 -9.75
C LEU A 88 -1.58 10.27 -11.26
N GLY A 89 -1.71 9.22 -12.05
CA GLY A 89 -1.78 9.31 -13.49
C GLY A 89 -3.22 9.44 -14.00
N ASN A 90 -3.41 9.27 -15.30
CA ASN A 90 -4.74 9.29 -15.89
C ASN A 90 -5.59 8.10 -15.43
N SER A 91 -5.04 6.89 -15.51
CA SER A 91 -5.71 5.64 -15.09
C SER A 91 -4.95 4.89 -14.03
N SER A 92 -3.76 5.34 -13.63
CA SER A 92 -2.87 4.63 -12.72
C SER A 92 -2.60 5.41 -11.44
N MET A 93 -2.30 4.67 -10.39
CA MET A 93 -1.81 5.22 -9.12
C MET A 93 -0.55 4.46 -8.74
N THR A 94 0.49 5.19 -8.37
CA THR A 94 1.73 4.60 -7.89
C THR A 94 1.90 4.94 -6.42
N PHE A 95 2.03 3.89 -5.61
CA PHE A 95 2.22 4.01 -4.17
C PHE A 95 3.67 3.73 -3.81
N THR A 96 4.14 4.40 -2.78
CA THR A 96 5.42 4.08 -2.16
C THR A 96 5.16 3.71 -0.71
N GLN A 97 5.78 2.63 -0.25
CA GLN A 97 5.53 2.08 1.07
C GLN A 97 6.83 1.69 1.75
N GLU A 98 6.87 1.86 3.07
CA GLU A 98 8.03 1.51 3.89
C GLU A 98 7.56 0.85 5.18
N ILE A 99 8.25 -0.21 5.60
CA ILE A 99 8.01 -0.87 6.88
C ILE A 99 9.22 -0.63 7.77
N TYR A 100 8.95 -0.17 8.99
CA TYR A 100 9.97 0.03 10.04
C TYR A 100 9.63 -0.81 11.26
N ARG A 101 10.66 -1.22 11.99
CA ARG A 101 10.44 -1.74 13.34
C ARG A 101 10.05 -0.56 14.22
N SER A 102 8.98 -0.74 15.01
CA SER A 102 8.46 0.32 15.86
C SER A 102 9.53 0.84 16.83
N GLY A 103 9.63 2.16 16.94
CA GLY A 103 10.61 2.80 17.80
C GLY A 103 12.02 2.83 17.21
N SER A 104 12.19 2.49 15.94
CA SER A 104 13.48 2.42 15.26
C SER A 104 13.42 3.09 13.89
N ASP A 105 14.54 3.56 13.40
CA ASP A 105 14.69 4.00 12.01
C ASP A 105 15.20 2.89 11.10
N GLU A 106 15.28 1.65 11.63
CA GLU A 106 15.67 0.49 10.84
C GLU A 106 14.56 0.12 9.87
N ILE A 107 14.84 0.25 8.57
CA ILE A 107 13.91 -0.13 7.54
C ILE A 107 13.94 -1.65 7.35
N ILE A 108 12.76 -2.25 7.36
CA ILE A 108 12.58 -3.71 7.18
C ILE A 108 12.40 -4.03 5.71
N ASN A 109 11.50 -3.30 5.05
CA ASN A 109 11.14 -3.54 3.66
C ASN A 109 10.61 -2.25 3.05
N GLU A 110 10.76 -2.13 1.74
CA GLU A 110 10.19 -1.00 1.01
C GLU A 110 9.58 -1.50 -0.29
N ALA A 111 8.55 -0.81 -0.78
CA ALA A 111 7.88 -1.22 -2.01
C ALA A 111 7.41 -0.02 -2.82
N VAL A 112 7.34 -0.25 -4.12
CA VAL A 112 6.64 0.61 -5.07
C VAL A 112 5.61 -0.26 -5.77
N ILE A 113 4.33 0.14 -5.66
CA ILE A 113 3.20 -0.64 -6.17
C ILE A 113 2.39 0.26 -7.10
N THR A 114 2.05 -0.26 -8.27
CA THR A 114 1.21 0.46 -9.22
C THR A 114 -0.11 -0.26 -9.40
N TRP A 115 -1.20 0.51 -9.28
CA TRP A 115 -2.56 0.07 -9.55
C TRP A 115 -3.11 0.79 -10.77
N VAL A 116 -3.97 0.11 -11.52
CA VAL A 116 -4.65 0.69 -12.68
C VAL A 116 -6.15 0.56 -12.49
N ASN A 117 -6.86 1.68 -12.66
CA ASN A 117 -8.32 1.70 -12.68
C ASN A 117 -8.80 0.97 -13.93
N THR A 118 -9.63 -0.04 -13.77
CA THR A 118 -9.93 -1.01 -14.80
C THR A 118 -11.43 -1.27 -14.85
N ASP A 119 -11.99 -1.22 -16.06
CA ASP A 119 -13.37 -1.63 -16.31
C ASP A 119 -13.45 -3.14 -16.10
N GLN A 120 -14.32 -3.58 -15.18
CA GLN A 120 -14.41 -4.99 -14.78
C GLN A 120 -15.02 -5.89 -15.87
N GLU A 121 -15.72 -5.32 -16.83
CA GLU A 121 -16.28 -6.08 -17.94
C GLU A 121 -15.26 -6.25 -19.07
N SER A 122 -14.70 -5.15 -19.58
CA SER A 122 -13.75 -5.19 -20.70
C SER A 122 -12.32 -5.50 -20.29
N MET A 123 -12.00 -5.34 -19.01
CA MET A 123 -10.65 -5.43 -18.44
C MET A 123 -9.66 -4.43 -19.04
N LYS A 124 -10.17 -3.32 -19.57
CA LYS A 124 -9.36 -2.22 -20.10
C LYS A 124 -9.24 -1.11 -19.07
N SER A 125 -8.15 -0.34 -19.16
CA SER A 125 -7.93 0.80 -18.28
C SER A 125 -9.00 1.86 -18.48
N SER A 126 -9.38 2.50 -17.38
CA SER A 126 -10.34 3.59 -17.34
C SER A 126 -9.75 4.79 -16.61
N LYS A 127 -10.15 5.98 -17.02
CA LYS A 127 -9.72 7.20 -16.34
C LYS A 127 -10.20 7.20 -14.89
N ILE A 128 -9.32 7.58 -13.98
CA ILE A 128 -9.68 7.81 -12.59
C ILE A 128 -10.51 9.10 -12.52
N PRO A 129 -11.72 9.08 -11.94
CA PRO A 129 -12.53 10.29 -11.83
C PRO A 129 -11.82 11.40 -11.06
N ASP A 130 -12.02 12.64 -11.49
CA ASP A 130 -11.35 13.80 -10.88
C ASP A 130 -11.71 13.96 -9.39
N ASN A 131 -12.95 13.67 -9.02
CA ASN A 131 -13.37 13.72 -7.62
C ASN A 131 -12.64 12.70 -6.74
N ILE A 132 -12.30 11.53 -7.29
CA ILE A 132 -11.52 10.52 -6.58
C ILE A 132 -10.07 11.00 -6.43
N LYS A 133 -9.47 11.52 -7.50
CA LYS A 133 -8.12 12.08 -7.45
C LYS A 133 -7.99 13.17 -6.40
N GLU A 134 -8.99 14.03 -6.31
CA GLU A 134 -9.03 15.12 -5.34
C GLU A 134 -8.96 14.59 -3.91
N LYS A 135 -9.73 13.54 -3.61
CA LYS A 135 -9.72 12.89 -2.31
C LYS A 135 -8.40 12.22 -2.00
N LEU A 136 -7.74 11.66 -3.02
CA LEU A 136 -6.45 11.00 -2.88
C LEU A 136 -5.29 11.96 -2.64
N ASN A 137 -5.44 13.23 -2.97
CA ASN A 137 -4.40 14.24 -2.73
C ASN A 137 -3.98 14.34 -1.26
N LYS A 138 -4.83 13.90 -0.35
CA LYS A 138 -4.52 13.86 1.09
C LYS A 138 -3.20 13.15 1.39
N TYR A 139 -2.89 12.11 0.62
CA TYR A 139 -1.69 11.30 0.82
C TYR A 139 -0.69 11.39 -0.34
N LEU A 140 -0.87 12.35 -1.21
CA LEU A 140 0.11 12.62 -2.27
C LEU A 140 1.34 13.26 -1.62
N ILE A 141 2.49 12.60 -1.74
CA ILE A 141 3.70 12.94 -0.98
C ILE A 141 4.56 14.04 -1.62
N ASP A 142 4.25 14.45 -2.83
CA ASP A 142 4.99 15.53 -3.51
C ASP A 142 4.09 16.65 -3.98
#